data_81c0750b53b8ae594bae3ccfbbb85081
#
_entry.id   81c0750b53b8ae594bae3ccfbbb85081
#
_cell.length_a   1.000
_cell.length_b   1.000
_cell.length_c   1.000
_cell.angle_alpha   90.00
_cell.angle_beta   90.00
_cell.angle_gamma   90.00
#
_symmetry.space_group_name_H-M   'P 1'
#
loop_
_entity.id
_entity.type
_entity.pdbx_description
1 polymer ?
#
loop_
_entity_poly.entity_id
_entity_poly.type
_entity_poly.pdbx_seq_one_letter_code
_entity_poly.pdbx_strand_id
1 'polypeptide(L)'
;MRYFRSNIIFILGLIVLVLVSDFAMGQKKEKYKINFLGDTVKNKSYVAPPSGLTPEQEMLRIIGSKFPTPIINYNPDAVQKFWTLGLLDELGFSQVALSNWATGGEGSIALNAYVNAMANYEKGKMYWNNRVQLGYGFVQSFDVGYRKSDDRMVFDSKWGYKAYKKFYFSAALNFKSQFSPGFDYDKNNNKKRKSGFLAPGYATLGLGVDYKPGAGKVLVLSFYPLTGGLTIVRADSALRVKYGNEYNKTLRWQLGAQFSATFQKEIVKNLKVASQFSIFSDYMRKPDNLIINWDVQIDYKITRYFKAALRTNLIYNDRVKITSKSGREVARVQFKEVFSLNFSYTFGDFKK
;
A
#
# COMPACT_ATOMS: atom_id res chain seq x y z
N MET A 1 14.99 17.54 21.44
CA MET A 1 15.02 18.43 20.27
C MET A 1 15.45 17.77 18.95
N ARG A 2 16.53 16.96 18.88
CA ARG A 2 16.97 16.31 17.62
C ARG A 2 15.92 15.40 16.98
N TYR A 3 15.19 14.61 17.76
CA TYR A 3 14.12 13.69 17.25
C TYR A 3 12.89 14.44 16.73
N PHE A 4 12.54 15.58 17.32
CA PHE A 4 11.43 16.41 16.86
C PHE A 4 11.73 17.00 15.47
N ARG A 5 12.97 17.49 15.25
CA ARG A 5 13.38 18.00 13.92
C ARG A 5 13.36 16.91 12.84
N SER A 6 13.83 15.69 13.17
CA SER A 6 13.83 14.57 12.21
C SER A 6 12.42 14.18 11.78
N ASN A 7 11.46 14.17 12.71
CA ASN A 7 10.09 13.77 12.41
C ASN A 7 9.30 14.86 11.65
N ILE A 8 9.56 16.14 11.96
CA ILE A 8 8.99 17.26 11.19
C ILE A 8 9.54 17.24 9.76
N ILE A 9 10.84 16.99 9.57
CA ILE A 9 11.45 16.87 8.24
C ILE A 9 10.83 15.72 7.47
N PHE A 10 10.52 14.58 8.13
CA PHE A 10 9.87 13.44 7.49
C PHE A 10 8.43 13.76 7.05
N ILE A 11 7.64 14.43 7.92
CA ILE A 11 6.27 14.86 7.59
C ILE A 11 6.28 15.93 6.51
N LEU A 12 7.19 16.90 6.59
CA LEU A 12 7.41 17.87 5.53
C LEU A 12 7.83 17.20 4.22
N GLY A 13 8.69 16.16 4.29
CA GLY A 13 9.05 15.33 3.14
C GLY A 13 7.85 14.61 2.53
N LEU A 14 6.94 14.04 3.35
CA LEU A 14 5.69 13.45 2.90
C LEU A 14 4.75 14.49 2.27
N ILE A 15 4.64 15.69 2.86
CA ILE A 15 3.85 16.80 2.31
C ILE A 15 4.46 17.28 0.97
N VAL A 16 5.79 17.39 0.88
CA VAL A 16 6.48 17.74 -0.37
C VAL A 16 6.27 16.66 -1.43
N LEU A 17 6.27 15.37 -1.05
CA LEU A 17 5.96 14.26 -1.96
C LEU A 17 4.53 14.37 -2.51
N VAL A 18 3.57 14.78 -1.68
CA VAL A 18 2.19 15.09 -2.07
C VAL A 18 2.16 16.26 -3.07
N LEU A 19 2.88 17.35 -2.77
CA LEU A 19 2.93 18.54 -3.63
C LEU A 19 3.67 18.28 -4.95
N VAL A 20 4.74 17.47 -4.92
CA VAL A 20 5.48 17.05 -6.11
C VAL A 20 4.65 16.11 -6.98
N SER A 21 3.79 15.27 -6.38
CA SER A 21 2.85 14.43 -7.14
C SER A 21 1.83 15.26 -7.91
N ASP A 22 1.39 16.41 -7.36
CA ASP A 22 0.56 17.39 -8.09
C ASP A 22 1.27 17.93 -9.31
N PHE A 23 2.56 18.28 -9.18
CA PHE A 23 3.35 18.82 -10.27
C PHE A 23 3.65 17.77 -11.35
N ALA A 24 3.98 16.55 -10.95
CA ALA A 24 4.26 15.45 -11.88
C ALA A 24 3.02 14.94 -12.63
N MET A 25 1.84 14.95 -11.97
CA MET A 25 0.58 14.51 -12.57
C MET A 25 -0.18 15.63 -13.29
N GLY A 26 0.09 16.89 -12.94
CA GLY A 26 -0.51 18.08 -13.55
C GLY A 26 0.12 18.50 -14.89
N GLN A 27 1.25 17.90 -15.27
CA GLN A 27 1.79 18.14 -16.62
C GLN A 27 0.78 17.65 -17.65
N LYS A 28 0.20 18.57 -18.40
CA LYS A 28 -0.63 18.27 -19.57
C LYS A 28 0.13 17.26 -20.44
N LYS A 29 -0.45 16.06 -20.61
CA LYS A 29 0.05 15.10 -21.59
C LYS A 29 0.04 15.79 -22.95
N GLU A 30 1.19 16.22 -23.44
CA GLU A 30 1.32 16.55 -24.84
C GLU A 30 0.99 15.28 -25.62
N LYS A 31 -0.07 15.32 -26.41
CA LYS A 31 -0.44 14.22 -27.29
C LYS A 31 0.56 14.19 -28.45
N TYR A 32 1.51 13.29 -28.40
CA TYR A 32 2.37 13.01 -29.53
C TYR A 32 1.65 12.05 -30.48
N LYS A 33 1.63 12.39 -31.76
CA LYS A 33 1.27 11.46 -32.83
C LYS A 33 2.56 10.94 -33.46
N ILE A 34 2.69 9.63 -33.55
CA ILE A 34 3.80 8.97 -34.25
C ILE A 34 3.41 8.87 -35.72
N ASN A 35 4.24 9.40 -36.59
CA ASN A 35 4.13 9.22 -38.04
C ASN A 35 4.58 7.80 -38.43
N PHE A 36 4.14 7.35 -39.60
CA PHE A 36 4.52 6.06 -40.18
C PHE A 36 6.05 5.88 -40.35
N LEU A 37 6.81 6.98 -40.32
CA LEU A 37 8.27 7.01 -40.41
C LEU A 37 8.99 7.09 -39.05
N GLY A 38 8.26 7.00 -37.95
CA GLY A 38 8.85 6.96 -36.61
C GLY A 38 9.15 8.33 -35.97
N ASP A 39 8.86 9.43 -36.66
CA ASP A 39 9.07 10.77 -36.11
C ASP A 39 7.91 11.22 -35.24
N THR A 40 8.22 11.83 -34.08
CA THR A 40 7.23 12.46 -33.21
C THR A 40 6.97 13.90 -33.67
N VAL A 41 5.72 14.19 -34.05
CA VAL A 41 5.33 15.57 -34.46
C VAL A 41 4.37 16.14 -33.44
N LYS A 42 4.72 17.31 -32.89
CA LYS A 42 3.76 18.12 -32.12
C LYS A 42 2.55 18.46 -32.99
N ASN A 43 1.37 18.20 -32.47
CA ASN A 43 0.05 18.45 -33.04
C ASN A 43 -0.03 19.64 -33.99
N LYS A 44 0.29 19.43 -35.25
CA LYS A 44 -0.18 20.34 -36.31
C LYS A 44 -1.53 19.82 -36.78
N SER A 45 -2.54 20.66 -36.80
CA SER A 45 -3.84 20.34 -37.38
C SER A 45 -3.62 19.81 -38.80
N TYR A 46 -4.07 18.57 -39.00
CA TYR A 46 -4.04 17.98 -40.34
C TYR A 46 -5.00 18.78 -41.24
N VAL A 47 -4.47 19.37 -42.25
CA VAL A 47 -5.26 19.96 -43.32
C VAL A 47 -5.51 18.86 -44.34
N ALA A 48 -6.77 18.46 -44.51
CA ALA A 48 -7.13 17.46 -45.52
C ALA A 48 -6.74 17.93 -46.91
N PRO A 49 -6.20 17.05 -47.76
CA PRO A 49 -5.87 17.42 -49.15
C PRO A 49 -7.15 17.86 -49.89
N PRO A 50 -7.03 18.76 -50.87
CA PRO A 50 -8.17 19.34 -51.61
C PRO A 50 -9.07 18.30 -52.30
N SER A 51 -8.57 17.09 -52.52
CA SER A 51 -9.28 15.97 -53.14
C SER A 51 -10.23 15.21 -52.22
N GLY A 52 -10.25 15.49 -50.91
CA GLY A 52 -11.02 14.72 -49.94
C GLY A 52 -10.49 13.29 -49.68
N LEU A 53 -9.37 12.92 -50.29
CA LEU A 53 -8.68 11.63 -50.09
C LEU A 53 -7.72 11.72 -48.93
N THR A 54 -7.50 10.57 -48.22
CA THR A 54 -6.40 10.50 -47.25
C THR A 54 -5.03 10.57 -47.93
N PRO A 55 -3.95 10.94 -47.21
CA PRO A 55 -2.61 10.97 -47.81
C PRO A 55 -2.20 9.63 -48.42
N GLU A 56 -2.61 8.50 -47.79
CA GLU A 56 -2.34 7.16 -48.32
C GLU A 56 -3.14 6.87 -49.61
N GLN A 57 -4.39 7.29 -49.67
CA GLN A 57 -5.22 7.17 -50.87
C GLN A 57 -4.69 8.04 -52.01
N GLU A 58 -4.21 9.24 -51.72
CA GLU A 58 -3.58 10.13 -52.70
C GLU A 58 -2.27 9.54 -53.22
N MET A 59 -1.45 8.96 -52.32
CA MET A 59 -0.23 8.27 -52.69
C MET A 59 -0.49 7.06 -53.58
N LEU A 60 -1.51 6.23 -53.27
CA LEU A 60 -1.94 5.09 -54.08
C LEU A 60 -2.50 5.51 -55.43
N ARG A 61 -3.20 6.64 -55.50
CA ARG A 61 -3.65 7.25 -56.80
C ARG A 61 -2.47 7.64 -57.68
N ILE A 62 -1.44 8.25 -57.08
CA ILE A 62 -0.22 8.67 -57.80
C ILE A 62 0.58 7.46 -58.32
N ILE A 63 0.72 6.39 -57.54
CA ILE A 63 1.49 5.21 -57.94
C ILE A 63 0.68 4.18 -58.73
N GLY A 64 -0.63 4.45 -58.98
CA GLY A 64 -1.47 3.61 -59.83
C GLY A 64 -1.77 2.21 -59.28
N SER A 65 -1.61 1.98 -57.97
CA SER A 65 -1.86 0.71 -57.32
C SER A 65 -3.36 0.40 -57.19
N LYS A 66 -3.81 -0.76 -57.75
CA LYS A 66 -5.19 -1.25 -57.68
C LYS A 66 -5.48 -2.13 -56.44
N PHE A 67 -4.58 -2.20 -55.48
CA PHE A 67 -4.80 -3.00 -54.27
C PHE A 67 -5.72 -2.27 -53.29
N PRO A 68 -6.81 -2.89 -52.82
CA PRO A 68 -7.59 -2.30 -51.75
C PRO A 68 -6.72 -2.19 -50.49
N THR A 69 -6.38 -0.97 -50.09
CA THR A 69 -5.77 -0.75 -48.78
C THR A 69 -6.75 -1.18 -47.71
N PRO A 70 -6.35 -2.05 -46.79
CA PRO A 70 -7.19 -2.27 -45.60
C PRO A 70 -7.35 -0.92 -44.93
N ILE A 71 -8.60 -0.46 -44.76
CA ILE A 71 -8.91 0.70 -43.93
C ILE A 71 -8.60 0.30 -42.51
N ILE A 72 -7.39 0.55 -42.07
CA ILE A 72 -7.04 0.45 -40.66
C ILE A 72 -7.71 1.67 -40.03
N ASN A 73 -8.90 1.48 -39.47
CA ASN A 73 -9.49 2.45 -38.57
C ASN A 73 -8.59 2.59 -37.35
N TYR A 74 -7.54 3.37 -37.51
CA TYR A 74 -6.69 3.73 -36.38
C TYR A 74 -7.49 4.67 -35.47
N ASN A 75 -8.05 4.11 -34.40
CA ASN A 75 -8.62 4.90 -33.33
C ASN A 75 -7.47 5.27 -32.37
N PRO A 76 -6.95 6.52 -32.39
CA PRO A 76 -5.86 6.92 -31.49
C PRO A 76 -6.29 6.91 -30.02
N ASP A 77 -7.61 6.86 -29.72
CA ASP A 77 -8.14 6.73 -28.37
C ASP A 77 -8.18 5.26 -27.89
N ALA A 78 -7.92 4.30 -28.80
CA ALA A 78 -7.85 2.87 -28.50
C ALA A 78 -6.45 2.40 -28.06
N VAL A 79 -5.57 3.28 -27.59
CA VAL A 79 -4.33 2.87 -26.92
C VAL A 79 -4.73 2.10 -25.67
N GLN A 80 -4.65 0.78 -25.74
CA GLN A 80 -4.95 -0.08 -24.59
C GLN A 80 -4.02 0.29 -23.44
N LYS A 81 -4.60 0.92 -22.43
CA LYS A 81 -3.88 1.32 -21.22
C LYS A 81 -3.72 0.09 -20.33
N PHE A 82 -2.57 -0.58 -20.42
CA PHE A 82 -2.29 -1.77 -19.61
C PHE A 82 -1.99 -1.45 -18.14
N TRP A 83 -1.61 -0.20 -17.84
CA TRP A 83 -1.28 0.26 -16.50
C TRP A 83 -2.41 1.10 -15.90
N THR A 84 -2.78 0.76 -14.68
CA THR A 84 -3.69 1.54 -13.83
C THR A 84 -2.87 2.09 -12.67
N LEU A 85 -2.78 3.42 -12.58
CA LEU A 85 -2.02 4.12 -11.55
C LEU A 85 -2.96 4.86 -10.62
N GLY A 86 -2.65 4.85 -9.33
CA GLY A 86 -3.41 5.61 -8.35
C GLY A 86 -2.55 6.04 -7.17
N LEU A 87 -2.87 7.19 -6.62
CA LEU A 87 -2.28 7.75 -5.42
C LEU A 87 -3.40 8.29 -4.53
N LEU A 88 -3.38 7.90 -3.27
CA LEU A 88 -4.28 8.37 -2.23
C LEU A 88 -3.43 8.92 -1.09
N ASP A 89 -3.62 10.19 -0.79
CA ASP A 89 -2.98 10.90 0.31
C ASP A 89 -4.00 11.29 1.35
N GLU A 90 -3.67 11.12 2.61
CA GLU A 90 -4.54 11.45 3.74
C GLU A 90 -3.75 12.15 4.83
N LEU A 91 -4.31 13.26 5.33
CA LEU A 91 -3.82 13.98 6.50
C LEU A 91 -4.94 14.05 7.54
N GLY A 92 -4.64 13.52 8.72
CA GLY A 92 -5.52 13.55 9.87
C GLY A 92 -4.94 14.47 10.96
N PHE A 93 -5.76 15.35 11.50
CA PHE A 93 -5.42 16.24 12.60
C PHE A 93 -6.43 16.07 13.73
N SER A 94 -5.98 16.05 14.96
CA SER A 94 -6.83 16.18 16.13
C SER A 94 -6.14 17.01 17.21
N GLN A 95 -6.94 17.73 18.00
CA GLN A 95 -6.48 18.56 19.10
C GLN A 95 -7.37 18.34 20.32
N VAL A 96 -6.77 18.23 21.49
CA VAL A 96 -7.42 18.27 22.79
C VAL A 96 -6.89 19.50 23.52
N ALA A 97 -7.78 20.42 23.86
CA ALA A 97 -7.46 21.60 24.67
C ALA A 97 -8.29 21.54 25.96
N LEU A 98 -7.63 21.64 27.11
CA LEU A 98 -8.27 21.61 28.41
C LEU A 98 -7.97 22.91 29.14
N SER A 99 -8.99 23.52 29.73
CA SER A 99 -8.85 24.71 30.58
C SER A 99 -9.69 24.50 31.82
N ASN A 100 -9.10 24.59 33.00
CA ASN A 100 -9.74 24.40 34.30
C ASN A 100 -10.53 23.08 34.40
N TRP A 101 -10.03 22.01 33.78
CA TRP A 101 -10.70 20.73 33.72
C TRP A 101 -10.38 19.89 34.96
N ALA A 102 -11.36 19.69 35.85
CA ALA A 102 -11.16 19.06 37.15
C ALA A 102 -11.10 17.53 37.12
N THR A 103 -11.53 16.87 36.01
CA THR A 103 -11.64 15.41 35.93
C THR A 103 -10.37 14.72 35.40
N GLY A 104 -9.26 15.47 35.22
CA GLY A 104 -8.02 14.93 34.67
C GLY A 104 -8.01 14.86 33.13
N GLY A 105 -6.87 14.56 32.56
CA GLY A 105 -6.61 14.54 31.11
C GLY A 105 -5.48 15.52 30.77
N GLU A 106 -4.97 15.39 29.55
CA GLU A 106 -3.86 16.21 29.06
C GLU A 106 -4.22 16.86 27.72
N GLY A 107 -3.83 18.13 27.56
CA GLY A 107 -3.91 18.79 26.27
C GLY A 107 -2.95 18.14 25.28
N SER A 108 -3.38 17.92 24.05
CA SER A 108 -2.54 17.28 23.03
C SER A 108 -2.90 17.70 21.61
N ILE A 109 -1.91 17.58 20.73
CA ILE A 109 -2.08 17.68 19.29
C ILE A 109 -1.64 16.37 18.67
N ALA A 110 -2.46 15.78 17.80
CA ALA A 110 -2.12 14.60 17.04
C ALA A 110 -2.17 14.88 15.54
N LEU A 111 -1.18 14.38 14.82
CA LEU A 111 -1.11 14.43 13.37
C LEU A 111 -0.82 13.03 12.82
N ASN A 112 -1.55 12.64 11.77
CA ASN A 112 -1.34 11.40 11.04
C ASN A 112 -1.24 11.72 9.54
N ALA A 113 -0.26 11.16 8.88
CA ALA A 113 -0.11 11.19 7.43
C ALA A 113 -0.12 9.76 6.88
N TYR A 114 -0.84 9.55 5.78
CA TYR A 114 -0.92 8.26 5.12
C TYR A 114 -0.86 8.43 3.61
N VAL A 115 -0.04 7.63 2.96
CA VAL A 115 0.11 7.58 1.51
C VAL A 115 -0.11 6.14 1.04
N ASN A 116 -0.92 5.97 0.01
CA ASN A 116 -1.18 4.69 -0.62
C ASN A 116 -1.04 4.84 -2.14
N ALA A 117 0.06 4.33 -2.69
CA ALA A 117 0.32 4.33 -4.11
C ALA A 117 0.10 2.95 -4.71
N MET A 118 -0.50 2.88 -5.89
CA MET A 118 -0.66 1.64 -6.62
C MET A 118 -0.23 1.78 -8.09
N ALA A 119 0.32 0.69 -8.63
CA ALA A 119 0.63 0.53 -10.05
C ALA A 119 0.26 -0.90 -10.46
N ASN A 120 -0.84 -1.04 -11.17
CA ASN A 120 -1.39 -2.32 -11.59
C ASN A 120 -1.28 -2.46 -13.10
N TYR A 121 -0.68 -3.54 -13.54
CA TYR A 121 -0.57 -3.92 -14.95
C TYR A 121 -1.52 -5.08 -15.24
N GLU A 122 -2.26 -4.99 -16.36
CA GLU A 122 -3.13 -6.07 -16.80
C GLU A 122 -3.11 -6.15 -18.33
N LYS A 123 -2.69 -7.31 -18.88
CA LYS A 123 -2.68 -7.60 -20.31
C LYS A 123 -3.02 -9.07 -20.56
N GLY A 124 -4.13 -9.31 -21.25
CA GLY A 124 -4.58 -10.67 -21.59
C GLY A 124 -4.76 -11.58 -20.38
N LYS A 125 -3.90 -12.58 -20.25
CA LYS A 125 -3.95 -13.56 -19.13
C LYS A 125 -3.07 -13.14 -17.93
N MET A 126 -2.26 -12.09 -18.05
CA MET A 126 -1.28 -11.67 -17.05
C MET A 126 -1.76 -10.42 -16.30
N TYR A 127 -1.52 -10.39 -14.99
CA TYR A 127 -1.62 -9.20 -14.17
C TYR A 127 -0.38 -9.06 -13.28
N TRP A 128 -0.07 -7.81 -12.89
CA TRP A 128 0.96 -7.50 -11.92
C TRP A 128 0.52 -6.28 -11.11
N ASN A 129 0.20 -6.52 -9.86
CA ASN A 129 -0.32 -5.51 -8.94
C ASN A 129 0.78 -5.12 -7.95
N ASN A 130 1.08 -3.83 -7.88
CA ASN A 130 2.03 -3.28 -6.95
C ASN A 130 1.36 -2.23 -6.08
N ARG A 131 1.69 -2.22 -4.79
CA ARG A 131 1.15 -1.29 -3.81
C ARG A 131 2.21 -0.90 -2.79
N VAL A 132 2.31 0.40 -2.53
CA VAL A 132 3.12 0.98 -1.45
C VAL A 132 2.18 1.68 -0.49
N GLN A 133 2.29 1.36 0.80
CA GLN A 133 1.55 2.03 1.86
C GLN A 133 2.55 2.58 2.87
N LEU A 134 2.50 3.88 3.10
CA LEU A 134 3.31 4.60 4.06
C LEU A 134 2.37 5.29 5.04
N GLY A 135 2.63 5.15 6.33
CA GLY A 135 1.85 5.81 7.37
C GLY A 135 2.77 6.31 8.45
N TYR A 136 2.53 7.51 8.93
CA TYR A 136 3.25 8.06 10.07
C TYR A 136 2.33 8.94 10.90
N GLY A 137 2.37 8.76 12.22
CA GLY A 137 1.55 9.52 13.13
C GLY A 137 2.27 9.80 14.45
N PHE A 138 1.91 10.91 15.07
CA PHE A 138 2.37 11.26 16.39
C PHE A 138 1.31 12.00 17.19
N VAL A 139 1.47 11.95 18.50
CA VAL A 139 0.74 12.75 19.47
C VAL A 139 1.77 13.55 20.25
N GLN A 140 1.60 14.86 20.31
CA GLN A 140 2.32 15.76 21.20
C GLN A 140 1.39 16.09 22.37
N SER A 141 1.61 15.46 23.52
CA SER A 141 1.01 15.88 24.78
C SER A 141 1.82 17.05 25.33
N PHE A 142 1.13 18.03 25.93
CA PHE A 142 1.79 19.20 26.51
C PHE A 142 2.55 18.87 27.80
N ASP A 143 2.10 17.81 28.52
CA ASP A 143 2.70 17.41 29.79
C ASP A 143 3.78 16.31 29.66
N VAL A 144 3.52 15.28 28.83
CA VAL A 144 4.44 14.13 28.67
C VAL A 144 5.26 14.15 27.38
N GLY A 145 5.02 15.11 26.49
CA GLY A 145 5.80 15.34 25.28
C GLY A 145 5.42 14.42 24.11
N TYR A 146 6.36 14.22 23.21
CA TYR A 146 6.16 13.53 21.94
C TYR A 146 6.01 12.00 22.09
N ARG A 147 4.97 11.44 21.47
CA ARG A 147 4.71 10.00 21.35
C ARG A 147 4.41 9.64 19.91
N LYS A 148 5.05 8.61 19.39
CA LYS A 148 4.70 8.02 18.09
C LYS A 148 3.40 7.24 18.23
N SER A 149 2.38 7.55 17.42
CA SER A 149 1.07 6.88 17.41
C SER A 149 0.94 5.86 16.28
N ASP A 150 1.49 6.14 15.10
CA ASP A 150 1.55 5.21 13.97
C ASP A 150 2.91 5.29 13.26
N ASP A 151 3.32 4.18 12.64
CA ASP A 151 4.53 4.10 11.84
C ASP A 151 4.46 2.83 10.99
N ARG A 152 4.25 2.99 9.70
CA ARG A 152 4.00 1.88 8.79
C ARG A 152 4.72 2.09 7.46
N MET A 153 5.40 1.05 7.03
CA MET A 153 5.94 0.90 5.68
C MET A 153 5.55 -0.48 5.18
N VAL A 154 4.75 -0.54 4.12
CA VAL A 154 4.33 -1.81 3.49
C VAL A 154 4.53 -1.70 1.99
N PHE A 155 5.14 -2.71 1.41
CA PHE A 155 5.23 -2.90 -0.02
C PHE A 155 4.66 -4.26 -0.38
N ASP A 156 3.70 -4.28 -1.28
CA ASP A 156 3.08 -5.49 -1.84
C ASP A 156 3.32 -5.52 -3.34
N SER A 157 3.76 -6.67 -3.85
CA SER A 157 3.87 -6.93 -5.29
C SER A 157 3.33 -8.32 -5.58
N LYS A 158 2.33 -8.42 -6.46
CA LYS A 158 1.70 -9.68 -6.81
C LYS A 158 1.61 -9.82 -8.32
N TRP A 159 2.33 -10.77 -8.86
CA TRP A 159 2.20 -11.21 -10.24
C TRP A 159 1.28 -12.42 -10.35
N GLY A 160 0.52 -12.52 -11.44
CA GLY A 160 -0.33 -13.68 -11.70
C GLY A 160 -0.59 -13.93 -13.17
N TYR A 161 -0.77 -15.20 -13.50
CA TYR A 161 -1.10 -15.68 -14.84
C TYR A 161 -2.34 -16.56 -14.80
N LYS A 162 -3.36 -16.25 -15.61
CA LYS A 162 -4.63 -16.96 -15.67
C LYS A 162 -4.41 -18.38 -16.21
N ALA A 163 -4.61 -19.36 -15.34
CA ALA A 163 -4.47 -20.77 -15.66
C ALA A 163 -5.76 -21.34 -16.25
N TYR A 164 -6.83 -21.38 -15.46
CA TYR A 164 -8.11 -21.96 -15.87
C TYR A 164 -9.29 -21.26 -15.17
N LYS A 165 -10.32 -20.87 -15.91
CA LYS A 165 -11.54 -20.19 -15.41
C LYS A 165 -11.20 -19.03 -14.46
N LYS A 166 -11.35 -19.24 -13.14
CA LYS A 166 -11.14 -18.27 -12.05
C LYS A 166 -9.83 -18.50 -11.29
N PHE A 167 -9.00 -19.45 -11.72
CA PHE A 167 -7.73 -19.79 -11.10
C PHE A 167 -6.56 -19.14 -11.83
N TYR A 168 -5.59 -18.65 -11.05
CA TYR A 168 -4.38 -18.01 -11.55
C TYR A 168 -3.16 -18.58 -10.83
N PHE A 169 -2.11 -18.93 -11.53
CA PHE A 169 -0.80 -19.09 -10.91
C PHE A 169 -0.33 -17.72 -10.45
N SER A 170 0.24 -17.64 -9.25
CA SER A 170 0.64 -16.36 -8.69
C SER A 170 1.92 -16.45 -7.87
N ALA A 171 2.67 -15.34 -7.90
CA ALA A 171 3.80 -15.05 -7.04
C ALA A 171 3.51 -13.75 -6.28
N ALA A 172 3.67 -13.77 -4.97
CA ALA A 172 3.39 -12.63 -4.11
C ALA A 172 4.59 -12.30 -3.23
N LEU A 173 5.06 -11.06 -3.31
CA LEU A 173 6.06 -10.47 -2.44
C LEU A 173 5.38 -9.47 -1.50
N ASN A 174 5.64 -9.59 -0.21
CA ASN A 174 5.24 -8.61 0.80
C ASN A 174 6.46 -8.20 1.61
N PHE A 175 6.61 -6.91 1.85
CA PHE A 175 7.61 -6.36 2.76
C PHE A 175 6.94 -5.40 3.73
N LYS A 176 7.25 -5.54 5.03
CA LYS A 176 6.72 -4.67 6.09
C LYS A 176 7.86 -4.20 6.99
N SER A 177 7.86 -2.91 7.34
CA SER A 177 8.77 -2.33 8.34
C SER A 177 8.17 -1.04 8.91
N GLN A 178 9.00 -0.25 9.55
CA GLN A 178 8.68 1.07 10.07
C GLN A 178 9.86 2.01 9.84
N PHE A 179 9.62 3.33 9.94
CA PHE A 179 10.63 4.35 9.63
C PHE A 179 11.52 4.69 10.83
N SER A 180 10.91 4.83 12.01
CA SER A 180 11.56 5.44 13.16
C SER A 180 11.53 4.55 14.40
N PRO A 181 12.40 4.77 15.39
CA PRO A 181 12.36 4.07 16.65
C PRO A 181 11.03 4.26 17.37
N GLY A 182 10.47 3.16 17.89
CA GLY A 182 9.34 3.14 18.80
C GLY A 182 9.82 2.85 20.21
N PHE A 183 9.16 3.42 21.20
CA PHE A 183 9.50 3.28 22.60
C PHE A 183 8.29 2.90 23.45
N ASP A 184 8.52 2.06 24.47
CA ASP A 184 7.65 1.96 25.63
C ASP A 184 8.13 2.96 26.68
N TYR A 185 7.21 3.49 27.46
CA TYR A 185 7.48 4.47 28.50
C TYR A 185 6.98 3.92 29.84
N ASP A 186 7.80 4.01 30.85
CA ASP A 186 7.41 3.65 32.20
C ASP A 186 6.67 4.81 32.92
N LYS A 187 6.26 4.57 34.18
CA LYS A 187 5.57 5.58 35.00
C LYS A 187 6.41 6.86 35.23
N ASN A 188 7.73 6.74 35.15
CA ASN A 188 8.68 7.84 35.35
C ASN A 188 9.08 8.48 34.00
N ASN A 189 8.37 8.20 32.91
CA ASN A 189 8.66 8.66 31.56
C ASN A 189 10.02 8.18 30.98
N ASN A 190 10.67 7.18 31.59
CA ASN A 190 11.85 6.56 31.04
C ASN A 190 11.46 5.75 29.79
N LYS A 191 12.24 5.88 28.72
CA LYS A 191 11.94 5.24 27.44
C LYS A 191 12.77 3.97 27.23
N LYS A 192 12.12 2.87 26.89
CA LYS A 192 12.77 1.63 26.45
C LYS A 192 12.46 1.39 24.99
N ARG A 193 13.49 1.20 24.15
CA ARG A 193 13.30 0.94 22.72
C ARG A 193 12.51 -0.35 22.51
N LYS A 194 11.48 -0.28 21.66
CA LYS A 194 10.58 -1.39 21.34
C LYS A 194 10.68 -1.81 19.88
N SER A 195 11.02 -0.90 18.99
CA SER A 195 11.04 -1.13 17.55
C SER A 195 11.89 -0.06 16.83
N GLY A 196 12.03 -0.21 15.49
CA GLY A 196 12.71 0.76 14.64
C GLY A 196 12.76 0.29 13.19
N PHE A 197 13.48 1.01 12.34
CA PHE A 197 13.70 0.60 10.96
C PHE A 197 14.38 -0.78 10.91
N LEU A 198 13.77 -1.73 10.19
CA LEU A 198 14.18 -3.14 10.18
C LEU A 198 14.35 -3.77 11.58
N ALA A 199 13.56 -3.31 12.53
CA ALA A 199 13.55 -3.84 13.89
C ALA A 199 12.12 -3.83 14.48
N PRO A 200 11.19 -4.73 13.98
CA PRO A 200 11.41 -5.74 12.94
C PRO A 200 11.17 -5.24 11.51
N GLY A 201 11.80 -5.89 10.55
CA GLY A 201 11.43 -5.93 9.15
C GLY A 201 10.98 -7.35 8.78
N TYR A 202 9.92 -7.47 7.98
CA TYR A 202 9.39 -8.76 7.50
C TYR A 202 9.35 -8.74 5.98
N ALA A 203 9.91 -9.76 5.35
CA ALA A 203 9.76 -9.99 3.92
C ALA A 203 9.22 -11.40 3.70
N THR A 204 8.25 -11.56 2.80
CA THR A 204 7.72 -12.87 2.39
C THR A 204 7.61 -12.96 0.89
N LEU A 205 7.96 -14.12 0.33
CA LEU A 205 7.79 -14.45 -1.08
C LEU A 205 7.03 -15.77 -1.17
N GLY A 206 5.81 -15.73 -1.68
CA GLY A 206 4.94 -16.90 -1.85
C GLY A 206 4.73 -17.25 -3.32
N LEU A 207 4.78 -18.54 -3.63
CA LEU A 207 4.43 -19.12 -4.93
C LEU A 207 3.22 -20.04 -4.77
N GLY A 208 2.20 -19.89 -5.62
CA GLY A 208 0.98 -20.69 -5.51
C GLY A 208 -0.13 -20.28 -6.46
N VAL A 209 -1.37 -20.30 -5.96
CA VAL A 209 -2.57 -20.15 -6.75
C VAL A 209 -3.51 -19.12 -6.12
N ASP A 210 -4.05 -18.23 -6.95
CA ASP A 210 -5.17 -17.35 -6.60
C ASP A 210 -6.48 -17.89 -7.19
N TYR A 211 -7.55 -17.85 -6.41
CA TYR A 211 -8.91 -18.06 -6.83
C TYR A 211 -9.70 -16.75 -6.73
N LYS A 212 -10.27 -16.32 -7.86
CA LYS A 212 -11.05 -15.07 -7.98
C LYS A 212 -12.50 -15.41 -8.37
N PRO A 213 -13.40 -15.67 -7.40
CA PRO A 213 -14.76 -16.21 -7.67
C PRO A 213 -15.67 -15.25 -8.43
N GLY A 214 -15.49 -13.94 -8.25
CA GLY A 214 -16.39 -12.91 -8.79
C GLY A 214 -15.78 -12.02 -9.87
N ALA A 215 -16.62 -11.28 -10.56
CA ALA A 215 -16.18 -10.16 -11.37
C ALA A 215 -15.70 -9.01 -10.47
N GLY A 216 -14.71 -8.23 -10.93
CA GLY A 216 -14.31 -6.98 -10.25
C GLY A 216 -13.35 -7.11 -9.08
N LYS A 217 -12.66 -8.22 -8.90
CA LYS A 217 -11.60 -8.37 -7.87
C LYS A 217 -12.09 -8.15 -6.42
N VAL A 218 -13.40 -8.34 -6.17
CA VAL A 218 -14.02 -8.11 -4.85
C VAL A 218 -13.48 -9.08 -3.81
N LEU A 219 -13.32 -10.35 -4.17
CA LEU A 219 -12.76 -11.40 -3.32
C LEU A 219 -11.63 -12.11 -4.05
N VAL A 220 -10.52 -12.27 -3.39
CA VAL A 220 -9.37 -13.07 -3.86
C VAL A 220 -8.94 -13.98 -2.72
N LEU A 221 -8.99 -15.29 -2.96
CA LEU A 221 -8.45 -16.31 -2.08
C LEU A 221 -7.13 -16.79 -2.67
N SER A 222 -6.07 -16.78 -1.87
CA SER A 222 -4.73 -17.15 -2.31
C SER A 222 -4.17 -18.25 -1.42
N PHE A 223 -3.61 -19.27 -2.04
CA PHE A 223 -2.91 -20.35 -1.34
C PHE A 223 -1.51 -20.49 -1.91
N TYR A 224 -0.51 -20.28 -1.07
CA TYR A 224 0.92 -20.34 -1.39
C TYR A 224 1.58 -21.47 -0.59
N PRO A 225 1.60 -22.70 -1.13
CA PRO A 225 2.24 -23.85 -0.46
C PRO A 225 3.75 -23.69 -0.30
N LEU A 226 4.36 -22.87 -1.14
CA LEU A 226 5.78 -22.53 -1.05
C LEU A 226 5.93 -21.05 -0.73
N THR A 227 6.11 -20.73 0.55
CA THR A 227 6.29 -19.37 1.05
C THR A 227 7.58 -19.27 1.85
N GLY A 228 8.55 -18.52 1.31
CA GLY A 228 9.75 -18.10 2.03
C GLY A 228 9.47 -16.87 2.87
N GLY A 229 9.92 -16.85 4.10
CA GLY A 229 9.83 -15.72 5.03
C GLY A 229 11.20 -15.31 5.55
N LEU A 230 11.41 -14.00 5.71
CA LEU A 230 12.61 -13.42 6.30
C LEU A 230 12.20 -12.41 7.37
N THR A 231 12.62 -12.62 8.60
CA THR A 231 12.50 -11.65 9.68
C THR A 231 13.87 -11.01 9.93
N ILE A 232 13.92 -9.69 9.83
CA ILE A 232 15.12 -8.88 10.03
C ILE A 232 14.94 -8.09 11.33
N VAL A 233 15.91 -8.18 12.27
CA VAL A 233 15.88 -7.38 13.50
C VAL A 233 17.24 -6.71 13.70
N ARG A 234 17.38 -5.50 13.13
CA ARG A 234 18.60 -4.67 13.27
C ARG A 234 18.53 -3.85 14.56
N ALA A 235 18.67 -4.55 15.69
CA ALA A 235 18.62 -3.97 17.03
C ALA A 235 19.50 -4.78 17.99
N ASP A 236 19.42 -4.44 19.27
CA ASP A 236 20.05 -5.17 20.36
C ASP A 236 19.50 -6.62 20.49
N SER A 237 20.21 -7.43 21.25
CA SER A 237 19.87 -8.84 21.42
C SER A 237 18.50 -9.07 22.07
N ALA A 238 18.10 -8.17 22.99
CA ALA A 238 16.80 -8.28 23.64
C ALA A 238 15.64 -8.13 22.66
N LEU A 239 15.76 -7.19 21.70
CA LEU A 239 14.79 -7.03 20.64
C LEU A 239 14.83 -8.19 19.64
N ARG A 240 16.00 -8.75 19.33
CA ARG A 240 16.09 -9.93 18.46
C ARG A 240 15.30 -11.10 19.04
N VAL A 241 15.54 -11.43 20.31
CA VAL A 241 14.81 -12.50 21.02
C VAL A 241 13.31 -12.21 21.10
N LYS A 242 12.93 -10.97 21.40
CA LYS A 242 11.53 -10.54 21.45
C LYS A 242 10.78 -10.81 20.15
N TYR A 243 11.43 -10.62 19.00
CA TYR A 243 10.84 -10.86 17.67
C TYR A 243 11.13 -12.28 17.12
N GLY A 244 11.61 -13.17 18.01
CA GLY A 244 11.79 -14.60 17.71
C GLY A 244 13.05 -14.94 16.92
N ASN A 245 14.01 -14.02 16.81
CA ASN A 245 15.34 -14.30 16.30
C ASN A 245 16.22 -14.88 17.41
N GLU A 246 17.31 -15.56 17.05
CA GLU A 246 18.33 -15.97 18.01
C GLU A 246 19.08 -14.75 18.54
N TYR A 247 19.62 -14.86 19.75
CA TYR A 247 20.29 -13.77 20.48
C TYR A 247 21.34 -13.02 19.64
N ASN A 248 22.12 -13.76 18.85
CA ASN A 248 23.24 -13.24 18.03
C ASN A 248 22.89 -13.10 16.54
N LYS A 249 21.66 -13.48 16.10
CA LYS A 249 21.27 -13.46 14.68
C LYS A 249 20.29 -12.35 14.36
N THR A 250 20.69 -11.46 13.46
CA THR A 250 19.85 -10.37 12.92
C THR A 250 18.77 -10.89 11.97
N LEU A 251 19.04 -11.99 11.28
CA LEU A 251 18.18 -12.58 10.26
C LEU A 251 17.61 -13.91 10.73
N ARG A 252 16.35 -14.17 10.40
CA ARG A 252 15.70 -15.46 10.58
C ARG A 252 14.92 -15.83 9.34
N TRP A 253 15.29 -16.96 8.75
CA TRP A 253 14.60 -17.56 7.60
C TRP A 253 13.48 -18.48 8.05
N GLN A 254 12.44 -18.54 7.24
CA GLN A 254 11.28 -19.41 7.42
C GLN A 254 10.86 -19.95 6.05
N LEU A 255 10.36 -21.17 6.02
CA LEU A 255 9.75 -21.78 4.85
C LEU A 255 8.45 -22.43 5.28
N GLY A 256 7.37 -22.18 4.56
CA GLY A 256 6.08 -22.68 4.99
C GLY A 256 4.99 -22.52 3.95
N ALA A 257 3.74 -22.64 4.39
CA ALA A 257 2.57 -22.33 3.59
C ALA A 257 1.87 -21.07 4.10
N GLN A 258 1.30 -20.33 3.18
CA GLN A 258 0.44 -19.17 3.47
C GLN A 258 -0.91 -19.29 2.78
N PHE A 259 -1.96 -19.04 3.54
CA PHE A 259 -3.29 -18.76 3.00
C PHE A 259 -3.62 -17.30 3.23
N SER A 260 -4.25 -16.64 2.24
CA SER A 260 -4.75 -15.30 2.42
C SER A 260 -6.09 -15.09 1.72
N ALA A 261 -6.92 -14.23 2.30
CA ALA A 261 -8.19 -13.80 1.74
C ALA A 261 -8.22 -12.27 1.72
N THR A 262 -8.40 -11.70 0.54
CA THR A 262 -8.53 -10.26 0.35
C THR A 262 -9.93 -9.95 -0.16
N PHE A 263 -10.63 -9.07 0.54
CA PHE A 263 -11.96 -8.60 0.18
C PHE A 263 -11.93 -7.07 0.08
N GLN A 264 -12.53 -6.52 -0.97
CA GLN A 264 -12.68 -5.07 -1.11
C GLN A 264 -13.97 -4.76 -1.88
N LYS A 265 -14.86 -4.00 -1.25
CA LYS A 265 -16.14 -3.62 -1.87
C LYS A 265 -16.66 -2.30 -1.29
N GLU A 266 -17.34 -1.53 -2.10
CA GLU A 266 -18.25 -0.48 -1.66
C GLU A 266 -19.58 -1.15 -1.29
N ILE A 267 -19.85 -1.24 0.02
CA ILE A 267 -21.02 -1.99 0.56
C ILE A 267 -22.31 -1.20 0.32
N VAL A 268 -22.27 0.09 0.61
CA VAL A 268 -23.30 1.08 0.30
C VAL A 268 -22.63 2.34 -0.23
N LYS A 269 -23.39 3.23 -0.85
CA LYS A 269 -22.85 4.48 -1.40
C LYS A 269 -21.93 5.19 -0.39
N ASN A 270 -20.72 5.51 -0.80
CA ASN A 270 -19.67 6.16 -0.02
C ASN A 270 -19.06 5.34 1.12
N LEU A 271 -19.48 4.09 1.37
CA LEU A 271 -18.91 3.23 2.40
C LEU A 271 -18.10 2.09 1.76
N LYS A 272 -16.80 2.19 1.79
CA LYS A 272 -15.87 1.17 1.30
C LYS A 272 -15.33 0.34 2.45
N VAL A 273 -15.35 -0.98 2.28
CA VAL A 273 -14.76 -1.94 3.20
C VAL A 273 -13.67 -2.71 2.47
N ALA A 274 -12.47 -2.73 3.05
CA ALA A 274 -11.37 -3.57 2.62
C ALA A 274 -10.92 -4.45 3.79
N SER A 275 -10.76 -5.74 3.55
CA SER A 275 -10.29 -6.72 4.54
C SER A 275 -9.21 -7.57 3.92
N GLN A 276 -8.10 -7.73 4.63
CA GLN A 276 -6.99 -8.61 4.24
C GLN A 276 -6.64 -9.52 5.41
N PHE A 277 -6.93 -10.78 5.24
CA PHE A 277 -6.64 -11.84 6.21
C PHE A 277 -5.51 -12.71 5.70
N SER A 278 -4.58 -13.13 6.56
CA SER A 278 -3.54 -14.10 6.21
C SER A 278 -3.17 -14.98 7.39
N ILE A 279 -2.88 -16.25 7.07
CA ILE A 279 -2.33 -17.24 7.99
C ILE A 279 -1.08 -17.82 7.34
N PHE A 280 0.01 -17.85 8.08
CA PHE A 280 1.27 -18.51 7.69
C PHE A 280 1.62 -19.58 8.70
N SER A 281 2.01 -20.77 8.20
CA SER A 281 2.50 -21.91 8.98
C SER A 281 3.92 -22.25 8.54
N ASP A 282 4.83 -22.41 9.49
CA ASP A 282 6.27 -22.63 9.25
C ASP A 282 6.60 -24.12 9.27
N TYR A 283 6.95 -24.68 8.13
CA TYR A 283 7.35 -26.10 7.98
C TYR A 283 8.64 -26.45 8.73
N MET A 284 9.56 -25.48 8.87
CA MET A 284 10.92 -25.78 9.36
C MET A 284 10.99 -25.92 10.89
N ARG A 285 10.07 -25.36 11.65
CA ARG A 285 10.25 -25.30 13.11
C ARG A 285 9.09 -25.84 13.95
N LYS A 286 7.92 -25.87 13.55
CA LYS A 286 6.69 -26.42 14.14
C LYS A 286 5.53 -25.91 13.32
N PRO A 287 4.86 -26.77 12.54
CA PRO A 287 3.72 -26.36 11.72
C PRO A 287 2.58 -25.74 12.52
N ASP A 288 2.48 -26.06 13.82
CA ASP A 288 1.47 -25.52 14.73
C ASP A 288 1.70 -24.04 15.08
N ASN A 289 2.89 -23.50 14.82
CA ASN A 289 3.21 -22.11 15.10
C ASN A 289 2.63 -21.22 14.00
N LEU A 290 1.41 -20.79 14.20
CA LEU A 290 0.69 -19.94 13.25
C LEU A 290 1.06 -18.46 13.44
N ILE A 291 1.19 -17.78 12.31
CA ILE A 291 1.24 -16.32 12.27
C ILE A 291 -0.03 -15.86 11.56
N ILE A 292 -0.89 -15.17 12.29
CA ILE A 292 -2.16 -14.65 11.78
C ILE A 292 -2.06 -13.13 11.73
N ASN A 293 -2.48 -12.55 10.60
CA ASN A 293 -2.60 -11.11 10.45
C ASN A 293 -3.92 -10.80 9.77
N TRP A 294 -4.70 -9.89 10.36
CA TRP A 294 -5.98 -9.47 9.84
C TRP A 294 -6.11 -7.97 9.90
N ASP A 295 -6.08 -7.35 8.74
CA ASP A 295 -6.28 -5.91 8.54
C ASP A 295 -7.70 -5.67 8.02
N VAL A 296 -8.42 -4.73 8.66
CA VAL A 296 -9.71 -4.24 8.18
C VAL A 296 -9.64 -2.73 8.08
N GLN A 297 -10.12 -2.22 6.97
CA GLN A 297 -10.24 -0.79 6.70
C GLN A 297 -11.68 -0.48 6.27
N ILE A 298 -12.29 0.46 6.96
CA ILE A 298 -13.63 0.97 6.65
C ILE A 298 -13.48 2.47 6.40
N ASP A 299 -13.81 2.91 5.19
CA ASP A 299 -13.75 4.31 4.78
C ASP A 299 -15.16 4.79 4.44
N TYR A 300 -15.64 5.81 5.14
CA TYR A 300 -16.88 6.50 4.84
C TYR A 300 -16.60 7.90 4.30
N LYS A 301 -16.94 8.12 3.04
CA LYS A 301 -16.76 9.39 2.36
C LYS A 301 -17.88 10.36 2.75
N ILE A 302 -17.56 11.37 3.56
CA ILE A 302 -18.50 12.40 4.02
C ILE A 302 -18.69 13.45 2.93
N THR A 303 -17.59 13.98 2.38
CA THR A 303 -17.59 14.93 1.26
C THR A 303 -16.54 14.53 0.22
N ARG A 304 -16.28 15.36 -0.78
CA ARG A 304 -15.22 15.13 -1.78
C ARG A 304 -13.82 15.02 -1.13
N TYR A 305 -13.59 15.77 -0.06
CA TYR A 305 -12.29 15.91 0.58
C TYR A 305 -12.22 15.33 1.99
N PHE A 306 -13.36 15.09 2.64
CA PHE A 306 -13.41 14.58 4.01
C PHE A 306 -13.95 13.17 4.06
N LYS A 307 -13.29 12.34 4.85
CA LYS A 307 -13.72 10.98 5.14
C LYS A 307 -13.49 10.59 6.59
N ALA A 308 -14.38 9.77 7.13
CA ALA A 308 -14.14 9.00 8.34
C ALA A 308 -13.47 7.67 7.96
N ALA A 309 -12.41 7.31 8.67
CA ALA A 309 -11.70 6.06 8.45
C ALA A 309 -11.53 5.30 9.76
N LEU A 310 -11.89 4.01 9.75
CA LEU A 310 -11.59 3.06 10.80
C LEU A 310 -10.62 2.03 10.25
N ARG A 311 -9.47 1.88 10.89
CA ARG A 311 -8.46 0.88 10.55
C ARG A 311 -8.20 0.01 11.75
N THR A 312 -8.40 -1.29 11.61
CA THR A 312 -8.06 -2.26 12.64
C THR A 312 -6.99 -3.21 12.13
N ASN A 313 -6.10 -3.60 13.00
CA ASN A 313 -5.09 -4.62 12.74
C ASN A 313 -5.04 -5.60 13.91
N LEU A 314 -5.28 -6.87 13.63
CA LEU A 314 -5.16 -7.97 14.56
C LEU A 314 -3.97 -8.82 14.15
N ILE A 315 -3.04 -9.04 15.08
CA ILE A 315 -1.86 -9.87 14.87
C ILE A 315 -1.80 -10.94 15.96
N TYR A 316 -1.63 -12.18 15.56
CA TYR A 316 -1.19 -13.27 16.42
C TYR A 316 0.10 -13.84 15.86
N ASN A 317 1.10 -13.98 16.69
CA ASN A 317 2.37 -14.64 16.34
C ASN A 317 2.87 -15.41 17.55
N ASP A 318 2.84 -16.72 17.44
CA ASP A 318 3.21 -17.62 18.55
C ASP A 318 4.65 -17.42 19.06
N ARG A 319 5.50 -16.84 18.23
CA ARG A 319 6.91 -16.55 18.55
C ARG A 319 7.15 -15.20 19.22
N VAL A 320 6.18 -14.31 19.16
CA VAL A 320 6.27 -12.99 19.79
C VAL A 320 5.64 -13.06 21.15
N LYS A 321 6.47 -13.08 22.19
CA LYS A 321 6.02 -13.11 23.58
C LYS A 321 5.71 -11.71 24.09
N ILE A 322 4.60 -11.60 24.80
CA ILE A 322 4.15 -10.35 25.43
C ILE A 322 4.02 -10.64 26.93
N THR A 323 4.61 -9.75 27.73
CA THR A 323 4.51 -9.84 29.19
C THR A 323 3.07 -9.62 29.63
N SER A 324 2.48 -10.63 30.27
CA SER A 324 1.14 -10.55 30.87
C SER A 324 1.13 -9.62 32.09
N LYS A 325 -0.07 -9.19 32.52
CA LYS A 325 -0.24 -8.51 33.82
C LYS A 325 0.28 -9.32 35.01
N SER A 326 0.33 -10.64 34.87
CA SER A 326 0.90 -11.57 35.89
C SER A 326 2.43 -11.77 35.75
N GLY A 327 3.13 -11.02 34.91
CA GLY A 327 4.57 -11.14 34.66
C GLY A 327 4.98 -12.29 33.75
N ARG A 328 4.06 -13.15 33.29
CA ARG A 328 4.39 -14.27 32.40
C ARG A 328 4.51 -13.79 30.93
N GLU A 329 5.52 -14.29 30.23
CA GLU A 329 5.70 -14.05 28.79
C GLU A 329 4.96 -15.12 27.98
N VAL A 330 3.89 -14.73 27.32
CA VAL A 330 3.04 -15.63 26.52
C VAL A 330 2.71 -14.99 25.17
N ALA A 331 2.47 -15.83 24.16
CA ALA A 331 1.94 -15.34 22.89
C ALA A 331 0.47 -14.90 23.09
N ARG A 332 0.14 -13.73 22.59
CA ARG A 332 -1.21 -13.16 22.69
C ARG A 332 -1.61 -12.50 21.39
N VAL A 333 -2.91 -12.44 21.17
CA VAL A 333 -3.50 -11.60 20.14
C VAL A 333 -3.19 -10.14 20.46
N GLN A 334 -2.66 -9.44 19.48
CA GLN A 334 -2.40 -8.01 19.52
C GLN A 334 -3.46 -7.34 18.65
N PHE A 335 -4.11 -6.31 19.17
CA PHE A 335 -5.14 -5.57 18.48
C PHE A 335 -4.78 -4.08 18.47
N LYS A 336 -4.88 -3.47 17.31
CA LYS A 336 -4.73 -2.03 17.11
C LYS A 336 -5.95 -1.51 16.39
N GLU A 337 -6.50 -0.42 16.88
CA GLU A 337 -7.59 0.32 16.25
C GLU A 337 -7.19 1.77 16.09
N VAL A 338 -7.51 2.35 14.95
CA VAL A 338 -7.33 3.77 14.66
C VAL A 338 -8.59 4.28 13.99
N PHE A 339 -9.33 5.14 14.68
CA PHE A 339 -10.39 5.92 14.10
C PHE A 339 -9.88 7.33 13.80
N SER A 340 -10.20 7.87 12.62
CA SER A 340 -9.74 9.18 12.21
C SER A 340 -10.74 9.87 11.28
N LEU A 341 -10.81 11.20 11.40
CA LEU A 341 -11.42 12.08 10.41
C LEU A 341 -10.28 12.67 9.58
N ASN A 342 -10.30 12.42 8.29
CA ASN A 342 -9.17 12.73 7.42
C ASN A 342 -9.60 13.70 6.31
N PHE A 343 -8.75 14.67 6.04
CA PHE A 343 -8.71 15.31 4.74
C PHE A 343 -7.98 14.37 3.79
N SER A 344 -8.60 14.04 2.66
CA SER A 344 -8.04 13.11 1.69
C SER A 344 -8.14 13.66 0.28
N TYR A 345 -7.07 13.47 -0.47
CA TYR A 345 -7.04 13.75 -1.90
C TYR A 345 -6.66 12.48 -2.67
N THR A 346 -7.30 12.28 -3.81
CA THR A 346 -7.13 11.05 -4.60
C THR A 346 -6.80 11.40 -6.04
N PHE A 347 -5.71 10.85 -6.53
CA PHE A 347 -5.23 10.99 -7.91
C PHE A 347 -5.39 9.70 -8.69
N GLY A 348 -5.52 9.83 -10.01
CA GLY A 348 -5.54 8.68 -10.91
C GLY A 348 -6.77 7.81 -10.73
N ASP A 349 -6.58 6.52 -10.95
CA ASP A 349 -7.67 5.53 -11.07
C ASP A 349 -8.28 5.10 -9.72
N PHE A 350 -7.82 5.62 -8.59
CA PHE A 350 -8.52 5.51 -7.31
C PHE A 350 -9.87 6.26 -7.29
N LYS A 351 -10.10 7.14 -8.26
CA LYS A 351 -11.34 7.92 -8.38
C LYS A 351 -12.53 7.12 -8.90
N LYS A 352 -12.31 5.90 -9.43
CA LYS A 352 -13.35 5.06 -10.01
C LYS A 352 -13.94 4.08 -9.01
#